data_152e8ee3b12040792529c4dc11995a8f
#
_entry.id   152e8ee3b12040792529c4dc11995a8f
#
_cell.length_a   1.000
_cell.length_b   1.000
_cell.length_c   1.000
_cell.angle_alpha   90.00
_cell.angle_beta   90.00
_cell.angle_gamma   90.00
#
_symmetry.space_group_name_H-M   'P 1'
#
loop_
_entity.id
_entity.type
_entity.pdbx_description
1 polymer ?
#
loop_
_entity_poly.entity_id
_entity_poly.type
_entity_poly.pdbx_seq_one_letter_code
_entity_poly.pdbx_strand_id
1 'polypeptide(L)'
;MSTLQEKINQTIVDVIDFPIEGIVYKDITPLFLNSELSNEIVDAFVEKAKGKVDIVCGIESRGFLYGIQIAQKLKVPFVLIRKAGKLPPPTISQSYDLEYGQATIEVNSNYIKDGARVLIHDDVLATGGTAEACAKLVEKCGGKTTQFSFIVDLTFLHGKDKLTSFTTDIVTLTEY
;
A
#
# COMPACT_ATOMS: atom_id res chain seq x y z
N MET A 1 -17.57 -0.05 23.16
CA MET A 1 -16.17 -0.20 22.71
C MET A 1 -16.02 0.51 21.39
N SER A 2 -14.98 1.32 21.22
CA SER A 2 -14.70 1.98 19.94
C SER A 2 -14.32 0.97 18.87
N THR A 3 -14.80 1.20 17.64
CA THR A 3 -14.42 0.39 16.47
C THR A 3 -12.95 0.61 16.11
N LEU A 4 -12.34 -0.29 15.31
CA LEU A 4 -10.97 -0.10 14.83
C LEU A 4 -10.83 1.21 14.05
N GLN A 5 -11.79 1.54 13.19
CA GLN A 5 -11.82 2.79 12.44
C GLN A 5 -11.81 4.02 13.36
N GLU A 6 -12.64 4.04 14.41
CA GLU A 6 -12.65 5.14 15.39
C GLU A 6 -11.30 5.28 16.12
N LYS A 7 -10.67 4.17 16.51
CA LYS A 7 -9.33 4.19 17.13
C LYS A 7 -8.28 4.78 16.19
N ILE A 8 -8.29 4.37 14.93
CA ILE A 8 -7.38 4.88 13.89
C ILE A 8 -7.60 6.39 13.71
N ASN A 9 -8.85 6.83 13.54
CA ASN A 9 -9.17 8.24 13.33
C ASN A 9 -8.80 9.14 14.52
N GLN A 10 -8.91 8.63 15.74
CA GLN A 10 -8.49 9.35 16.96
C GLN A 10 -6.97 9.44 17.11
N THR A 11 -6.22 8.58 16.44
CA THR A 11 -4.76 8.49 16.56
C THR A 11 -4.03 9.22 15.44
N ILE A 12 -4.61 9.26 14.21
CA ILE A 12 -4.07 10.02 13.08
C ILE A 12 -4.12 11.53 13.41
N VAL A 13 -3.04 12.24 13.06
CA VAL A 13 -2.94 13.69 13.29
C VAL A 13 -3.01 14.43 11.96
N ASP A 14 -3.87 15.44 11.92
CA ASP A 14 -3.96 16.36 10.78
C ASP A 14 -2.87 17.43 10.89
N VAL A 15 -2.00 17.48 9.87
CA VAL A 15 -0.98 18.53 9.73
C VAL A 15 -1.44 19.46 8.62
N ILE A 16 -1.86 20.67 9.03
CA ILE A 16 -2.37 21.69 8.10
C ILE A 16 -1.19 22.31 7.35
N ASP A 17 -1.42 22.61 6.06
CA ASP A 17 -0.46 23.28 5.18
C ASP A 17 0.88 22.51 5.03
N PHE A 18 0.82 21.19 4.97
CA PHE A 18 1.99 20.34 4.76
C PHE A 18 1.77 19.36 3.56
N PRO A 19 2.77 19.21 2.63
CA PRO A 19 4.05 19.91 2.55
C PRO A 19 3.95 21.33 1.97
N ILE A 20 2.77 21.73 1.49
CA ILE A 20 2.47 23.06 0.95
C ILE A 20 1.14 23.57 1.47
N GLU A 21 0.94 24.89 1.42
CA GLU A 21 -0.30 25.56 1.82
C GLU A 21 -1.53 24.98 1.12
N GLY A 22 -2.62 24.79 1.85
CA GLY A 22 -3.89 24.22 1.39
C GLY A 22 -3.99 22.69 1.47
N ILE A 23 -2.90 21.98 1.80
CA ILE A 23 -2.94 20.52 1.98
C ILE A 23 -3.08 20.17 3.47
N VAL A 24 -4.03 19.29 3.78
CA VAL A 24 -4.16 18.65 5.09
C VAL A 24 -3.54 17.25 5.02
N TYR A 25 -2.34 17.12 5.53
CA TYR A 25 -1.61 15.86 5.54
C TYR A 25 -2.07 14.97 6.70
N LYS A 26 -2.40 13.72 6.42
CA LYS A 26 -2.77 12.73 7.42
C LYS A 26 -1.52 12.02 7.93
N ASP A 27 -1.03 12.43 9.10
CA ASP A 27 0.14 11.79 9.71
C ASP A 27 -0.26 10.50 10.43
N ILE A 28 0.15 9.39 9.88
CA ILE A 28 -0.08 8.05 10.44
C ILE A 28 1.00 7.65 11.45
N THR A 29 2.06 8.45 11.61
CA THR A 29 3.20 8.11 12.48
C THR A 29 2.78 7.77 13.91
N PRO A 30 1.79 8.45 14.52
CA PRO A 30 1.32 8.10 15.85
C PRO A 30 0.75 6.69 16.00
N LEU A 31 0.28 6.07 14.91
CA LEU A 31 -0.18 4.67 14.94
C LEU A 31 0.92 3.71 15.39
N PHE A 32 2.18 3.99 15.02
CA PHE A 32 3.33 3.16 15.38
C PHE A 32 3.75 3.31 16.85
N LEU A 33 3.27 4.33 17.55
CA LEU A 33 3.53 4.53 18.99
C LEU A 33 2.62 3.68 19.87
N ASN A 34 1.56 3.11 19.29
CA ASN A 34 0.62 2.24 19.97
C ASN A 34 0.70 0.82 19.39
N SER A 35 1.44 -0.05 20.08
CA SER A 35 1.67 -1.42 19.63
C SER A 35 0.40 -2.29 19.59
N GLU A 36 -0.56 -2.05 20.50
CA GLU A 36 -1.83 -2.78 20.51
C GLU A 36 -2.66 -2.40 19.29
N LEU A 37 -2.84 -1.10 19.02
CA LEU A 37 -3.55 -0.63 17.85
C LEU A 37 -2.85 -1.07 16.55
N SER A 38 -1.51 -1.01 16.49
CA SER A 38 -0.74 -1.52 15.35
C SER A 38 -1.02 -3.01 15.08
N ASN A 39 -1.11 -3.82 16.13
CA ASN A 39 -1.47 -5.23 15.99
C ASN A 39 -2.91 -5.42 15.48
N GLU A 40 -3.88 -4.65 15.99
CA GLU A 40 -5.26 -4.69 15.50
C GLU A 40 -5.35 -4.33 14.02
N ILE A 41 -4.59 -3.31 13.56
CA ILE A 41 -4.50 -2.91 12.16
C ILE A 41 -3.97 -4.06 11.29
N VAL A 42 -2.87 -4.69 11.72
CA VAL A 42 -2.27 -5.82 10.98
C VAL A 42 -3.25 -7.00 10.94
N ASP A 43 -3.90 -7.33 12.05
CA ASP A 43 -4.87 -8.42 12.13
C ASP A 43 -6.06 -8.21 11.19
N ALA A 44 -6.56 -6.98 11.11
CA ALA A 44 -7.65 -6.63 10.19
C ALA A 44 -7.27 -6.88 8.71
N PHE A 45 -6.06 -6.50 8.30
CA PHE A 45 -5.58 -6.78 6.93
C PHE A 45 -5.36 -8.27 6.70
N VAL A 46 -4.75 -8.98 7.66
CA VAL A 46 -4.50 -10.43 7.58
C VAL A 46 -5.81 -11.20 7.41
N GLU A 47 -6.85 -10.85 8.16
CA GLU A 47 -8.16 -11.49 8.03
C GLU A 47 -8.75 -11.34 6.63
N LYS A 48 -8.63 -10.14 6.03
CA LYS A 48 -9.12 -9.86 4.67
C LYS A 48 -8.31 -10.55 3.56
N ALA A 49 -7.00 -10.77 3.78
CA ALA A 49 -6.08 -11.34 2.79
C ALA A 49 -5.91 -12.85 2.89
N LYS A 50 -6.29 -13.46 4.02
CA LYS A 50 -6.05 -14.88 4.31
C LYS A 50 -6.60 -15.81 3.22
N GLY A 51 -5.72 -16.65 2.67
CA GLY A 51 -6.05 -17.61 1.60
C GLY A 51 -6.22 -17.00 0.21
N LYS A 52 -6.10 -15.67 0.05
CA LYS A 52 -6.29 -14.97 -1.22
C LYS A 52 -4.99 -14.58 -1.91
N VAL A 53 -3.87 -14.53 -1.19
CA VAL A 53 -2.60 -13.98 -1.66
C VAL A 53 -1.44 -14.93 -1.38
N ASP A 54 -0.44 -14.89 -2.24
CA ASP A 54 0.77 -15.69 -2.16
C ASP A 54 2.00 -14.82 -1.83
N ILE A 55 1.91 -13.50 -2.08
CA ILE A 55 2.98 -12.52 -1.89
C ILE A 55 2.35 -11.22 -1.40
N VAL A 56 3.06 -10.50 -0.51
CA VAL A 56 2.76 -9.10 -0.18
C VAL A 56 3.84 -8.20 -0.77
N CYS A 57 3.44 -7.23 -1.56
CA CYS A 57 4.30 -6.15 -2.06
C CYS A 57 4.04 -4.87 -1.25
N GLY A 58 5.09 -4.31 -0.64
CA GLY A 58 5.01 -3.02 0.04
C GLY A 58 5.61 -1.91 -0.80
N ILE A 59 4.94 -0.75 -0.82
CA ILE A 59 5.40 0.44 -1.56
C ILE A 59 6.32 1.29 -0.70
N GLU A 60 7.47 1.73 -1.26
CA GLU A 60 8.42 2.60 -0.57
C GLU A 60 7.78 3.91 -0.15
N SER A 61 7.90 4.31 1.09
CA SER A 61 8.61 3.63 2.17
C SER A 61 7.65 3.20 3.29
N ARG A 62 6.54 3.94 3.50
CA ARG A 62 5.61 3.69 4.62
C ARG A 62 4.81 2.41 4.44
N GLY A 63 4.55 1.98 3.20
CA GLY A 63 3.96 0.68 2.90
C GLY A 63 4.78 -0.52 3.35
N PHE A 64 6.09 -0.34 3.65
CA PHE A 64 6.91 -1.41 4.21
C PHE A 64 6.55 -1.74 5.66
N LEU A 65 6.14 -0.75 6.44
CA LEU A 65 6.04 -0.85 7.89
C LEU A 65 4.98 -1.85 8.34
N TYR A 66 3.78 -1.76 7.81
CA TYR A 66 2.74 -2.77 8.02
C TYR A 66 2.82 -3.93 7.02
N GLY A 67 3.27 -3.67 5.79
CA GLY A 67 3.38 -4.69 4.74
C GLY A 67 4.21 -5.90 5.17
N ILE A 68 5.38 -5.69 5.78
CA ILE A 68 6.20 -6.80 6.29
C ILE A 68 5.51 -7.57 7.42
N GLN A 69 4.77 -6.90 8.31
CA GLN A 69 4.05 -7.53 9.40
C GLN A 69 2.87 -8.36 8.88
N ILE A 70 2.13 -7.83 7.88
CA ILE A 70 1.06 -8.57 7.18
C ILE A 70 1.62 -9.84 6.55
N ALA A 71 2.72 -9.74 5.79
CA ALA A 71 3.37 -10.89 5.15
C ALA A 71 3.80 -11.95 6.16
N GLN A 72 4.42 -11.53 7.29
CA GLN A 72 4.85 -12.43 8.35
C GLN A 72 3.66 -13.17 9.00
N LYS A 73 2.57 -12.49 9.31
CA LYS A 73 1.37 -13.12 9.89
C LYS A 73 0.66 -14.05 8.89
N LEU A 74 0.65 -13.69 7.61
CA LEU A 74 0.14 -14.56 6.53
C LEU A 74 1.07 -15.74 6.21
N LYS A 75 2.34 -15.69 6.66
CA LYS A 75 3.41 -16.64 6.30
C LYS A 75 3.69 -16.71 4.80
N VAL A 76 3.68 -15.56 4.14
CA VAL A 76 4.00 -15.40 2.72
C VAL A 76 5.22 -14.48 2.54
N PRO A 77 5.92 -14.54 1.38
CA PRO A 77 7.01 -13.64 1.06
C PRO A 77 6.57 -12.16 1.08
N PHE A 78 7.52 -11.29 1.45
CA PHE A 78 7.40 -9.84 1.31
C PHE A 78 8.34 -9.34 0.24
N VAL A 79 7.85 -8.53 -0.70
CA VAL A 79 8.62 -7.98 -1.82
C VAL A 79 8.58 -6.45 -1.76
N LEU A 80 9.76 -5.84 -1.92
CA LEU A 80 9.92 -4.39 -1.92
C LEU A 80 9.61 -3.82 -3.30
N ILE A 81 8.71 -2.84 -3.36
CA ILE A 81 8.56 -1.94 -4.52
C ILE A 81 9.24 -0.63 -4.15
N ARG A 82 10.27 -0.25 -4.91
CA ARG A 82 11.11 0.89 -4.55
C ARG A 82 11.21 1.93 -5.67
N LYS A 83 11.59 3.15 -5.31
CA LYS A 83 11.98 4.17 -6.28
C LYS A 83 13.18 3.68 -7.08
N ALA A 84 13.25 4.02 -8.36
CA ALA A 84 14.30 3.59 -9.27
C ALA A 84 15.71 3.86 -8.72
N GLY A 85 16.60 2.89 -8.93
CA GLY A 85 18.00 2.94 -8.48
C GLY A 85 18.20 2.56 -6.99
N LYS A 86 17.18 2.01 -6.34
CA LYS A 86 17.25 1.58 -4.93
C LYS A 86 17.36 0.07 -4.75
N LEU A 87 17.18 -0.71 -5.81
CA LEU A 87 17.27 -2.16 -5.79
C LEU A 87 18.47 -2.64 -6.61
N PRO A 88 19.15 -3.73 -6.19
CA PRO A 88 20.13 -4.39 -7.04
C PRO A 88 19.42 -5.09 -8.21
N PRO A 89 20.09 -5.18 -9.40
CA PRO A 89 19.54 -5.90 -10.55
C PRO A 89 19.43 -7.42 -10.28
N PRO A 90 18.57 -8.16 -11.05
CA PRO A 90 17.78 -7.65 -12.16
C PRO A 90 16.48 -6.96 -11.68
N THR A 91 16.18 -5.78 -12.24
CA THR A 91 14.97 -5.05 -11.92
C THR A 91 14.09 -4.81 -13.14
N ILE A 92 12.78 -4.74 -12.93
CA ILE A 92 11.80 -4.24 -13.89
C ILE A 92 11.25 -2.93 -13.31
N SER A 93 11.06 -1.93 -14.16
CA SER A 93 10.60 -0.60 -13.78
C SER A 93 9.28 -0.21 -14.43
N GLN A 94 8.58 0.70 -13.77
CA GLN A 94 7.36 1.34 -14.26
C GLN A 94 7.38 2.82 -13.89
N SER A 95 7.29 3.68 -14.92
CA SER A 95 7.09 5.11 -14.73
C SER A 95 5.60 5.44 -14.65
N TYR A 96 5.28 6.49 -13.90
CA TYR A 96 3.93 7.02 -13.77
C TYR A 96 3.97 8.53 -13.52
N ASP A 97 2.89 9.20 -13.91
CA ASP A 97 2.80 10.65 -13.78
C ASP A 97 2.39 11.04 -12.35
N LEU A 98 3.03 12.07 -11.85
CA LEU A 98 2.67 12.80 -10.63
C LEU A 98 1.91 14.07 -11.02
N GLU A 99 1.34 14.78 -10.05
CA GLU A 99 0.78 16.11 -10.31
C GLU A 99 1.84 17.06 -10.89
N TYR A 100 3.09 16.91 -10.46
CA TYR A 100 4.24 17.64 -10.98
C TYR A 100 5.36 16.65 -11.31
N GLY A 101 5.56 16.39 -12.62
CA GLY A 101 6.63 15.52 -13.11
C GLY A 101 6.26 14.04 -13.18
N GLN A 102 7.28 13.21 -13.22
CA GLN A 102 7.17 11.75 -13.36
C GLN A 102 7.99 11.03 -12.31
N ALA A 103 7.48 9.94 -11.78
CA ALA A 103 8.22 9.05 -10.90
C ALA A 103 8.38 7.67 -11.53
N THR A 104 9.41 6.96 -11.13
CA THR A 104 9.67 5.57 -11.56
C THR A 104 9.88 4.70 -10.35
N ILE A 105 9.20 3.58 -10.32
CA ILE A 105 9.34 2.53 -9.31
C ILE A 105 9.84 1.25 -9.95
N GLU A 106 10.46 0.40 -9.16
CA GLU A 106 11.05 -0.85 -9.61
C GLU A 106 10.83 -1.98 -8.61
N VAL A 107 10.90 -3.20 -9.13
CA VAL A 107 10.87 -4.45 -8.38
C VAL A 107 11.97 -5.38 -8.89
N ASN A 108 12.52 -6.23 -8.04
CA ASN A 108 13.37 -7.33 -8.51
C ASN A 108 12.51 -8.38 -9.21
N SER A 109 12.79 -8.62 -10.51
CA SER A 109 11.97 -9.47 -11.37
C SER A 109 11.92 -10.94 -10.94
N ASN A 110 12.89 -11.40 -10.14
CA ASN A 110 12.98 -12.79 -9.71
C ASN A 110 12.08 -13.11 -8.50
N TYR A 111 11.49 -12.09 -7.85
CA TYR A 111 10.81 -12.29 -6.57
C TYR A 111 9.29 -12.44 -6.71
N ILE A 112 8.73 -12.08 -7.86
CA ILE A 112 7.32 -12.32 -8.18
C ILE A 112 7.26 -13.46 -9.20
N LYS A 113 6.74 -14.62 -8.77
CA LYS A 113 6.60 -15.79 -9.64
C LYS A 113 5.41 -15.62 -10.58
N ASP A 114 5.51 -16.25 -11.76
CA ASP A 114 4.41 -16.31 -12.70
C ASP A 114 3.15 -16.92 -12.07
N GLY A 115 2.01 -16.26 -12.28
CA GLY A 115 0.72 -16.63 -11.70
C GLY A 115 0.54 -16.34 -10.20
N ALA A 116 1.55 -15.77 -9.50
CA ALA A 116 1.43 -15.45 -8.09
C ALA A 116 0.33 -14.42 -7.82
N ARG A 117 -0.49 -14.68 -6.80
CA ARG A 117 -1.53 -13.76 -6.31
C ARG A 117 -0.89 -12.76 -5.36
N VAL A 118 -0.97 -11.48 -5.70
CA VAL A 118 -0.22 -10.41 -5.01
C VAL A 118 -1.17 -9.46 -4.30
N LEU A 119 -0.90 -9.22 -3.01
CA LEU A 119 -1.41 -8.09 -2.24
C LEU A 119 -0.45 -6.92 -2.40
N ILE A 120 -0.93 -5.78 -2.83
CA ILE A 120 -0.18 -4.50 -2.81
C ILE A 120 -0.62 -3.70 -1.59
N HIS A 121 0.35 -3.32 -0.74
CA HIS A 121 0.10 -2.55 0.48
C HIS A 121 0.83 -1.21 0.46
N ASP A 122 0.09 -0.15 0.80
CA ASP A 122 0.64 1.15 1.18
C ASP A 122 -0.14 1.72 2.37
N ASP A 123 0.32 2.81 2.94
CA ASP A 123 -0.35 3.43 4.08
C ASP A 123 -1.56 4.28 3.68
N VAL A 124 -1.44 5.06 2.60
CA VAL A 124 -2.46 6.02 2.14
C VAL A 124 -2.75 5.84 0.66
N LEU A 125 -4.01 5.69 0.34
CA LEU A 125 -4.51 5.80 -1.02
C LEU A 125 -4.92 7.26 -1.29
N ALA A 126 -4.12 7.95 -2.12
CA ALA A 126 -4.42 9.29 -2.60
C ALA A 126 -5.00 9.21 -4.03
N THR A 127 -4.27 9.66 -5.04
CA THR A 127 -4.71 9.62 -6.45
C THR A 127 -4.65 8.23 -7.10
N GLY A 128 -4.09 7.24 -6.42
CA GLY A 128 -3.96 5.86 -6.90
C GLY A 128 -2.83 5.60 -7.91
N GLY A 129 -2.14 6.65 -8.38
CA GLY A 129 -1.12 6.50 -9.43
C GLY A 129 0.03 5.57 -9.08
N THR A 130 0.55 5.66 -7.86
CA THR A 130 1.64 4.77 -7.39
C THR A 130 1.18 3.32 -7.28
N ALA A 131 0.00 3.09 -6.70
CA ALA A 131 -0.57 1.74 -6.56
C ALA A 131 -0.90 1.11 -7.92
N GLU A 132 -1.42 1.90 -8.87
CA GLU A 132 -1.63 1.49 -10.27
C GLU A 132 -0.30 1.09 -10.94
N ALA A 133 0.74 1.89 -10.78
CA ALA A 133 2.07 1.58 -11.32
C ALA A 133 2.64 0.29 -10.71
N CYS A 134 2.41 0.05 -9.41
CA CYS A 134 2.79 -1.20 -8.76
C CYS A 134 2.04 -2.40 -9.34
N ALA A 135 0.75 -2.30 -9.59
CA ALA A 135 -0.02 -3.36 -10.21
C ALA A 135 0.49 -3.70 -11.63
N LYS A 136 0.82 -2.68 -12.43
CA LYS A 136 1.46 -2.86 -13.75
C LYS A 136 2.83 -3.55 -13.64
N LEU A 137 3.61 -3.27 -12.59
CA LEU A 137 4.88 -3.98 -12.32
C LEU A 137 4.64 -5.46 -12.00
N VAL A 138 3.65 -5.75 -11.16
CA VAL A 138 3.27 -7.13 -10.81
C VAL A 138 2.90 -7.91 -12.07
N GLU A 139 2.08 -7.32 -12.96
CA GLU A 139 1.72 -7.95 -14.24
C GLU A 139 2.93 -8.17 -15.16
N LYS A 140 3.84 -7.20 -15.25
CA LYS A 140 5.08 -7.35 -16.03
C LYS A 140 5.96 -8.51 -15.52
N CYS A 141 5.87 -8.85 -14.24
CA CYS A 141 6.57 -10.00 -13.66
C CYS A 141 5.80 -11.31 -13.83
N GLY A 142 4.61 -11.31 -14.46
CA GLY A 142 3.75 -12.48 -14.59
C GLY A 142 2.84 -12.76 -13.41
N GLY A 143 2.86 -11.93 -12.37
CA GLY A 143 1.96 -12.01 -11.22
C GLY A 143 0.58 -11.41 -11.52
N LYS A 144 -0.34 -11.59 -10.58
CA LYS A 144 -1.69 -11.02 -10.63
C LYS A 144 -1.97 -10.26 -9.34
N THR A 145 -2.31 -8.98 -9.45
CA THR A 145 -2.80 -8.21 -8.30
C THR A 145 -4.19 -8.69 -7.93
N THR A 146 -4.32 -9.31 -6.76
CA THR A 146 -5.60 -9.87 -6.28
C THR A 146 -6.20 -9.04 -5.15
N GLN A 147 -5.41 -8.21 -4.49
CA GLN A 147 -5.90 -7.32 -3.44
C GLN A 147 -5.02 -6.07 -3.32
N PHE A 148 -5.66 -4.95 -2.99
CA PHE A 148 -4.98 -3.75 -2.46
C PHE A 148 -5.36 -3.55 -1.00
N SER A 149 -4.45 -3.00 -0.20
CA SER A 149 -4.75 -2.62 1.19
C SER A 149 -4.10 -1.30 1.57
N PHE A 150 -4.89 -0.43 2.22
CA PHE A 150 -4.47 0.88 2.69
C PHE A 150 -5.05 1.13 4.08
N ILE A 151 -4.33 1.86 4.92
CA ILE A 151 -4.88 2.31 6.20
C ILE A 151 -5.90 3.41 5.94
N VAL A 152 -5.51 4.40 5.13
CA VAL A 152 -6.30 5.59 4.81
C VAL A 152 -6.65 5.63 3.33
N ASP A 153 -7.90 5.96 3.03
CA ASP A 153 -8.37 6.35 1.70
C ASP A 153 -8.78 7.83 1.72
N LEU A 154 -8.16 8.62 0.86
CA LEU A 154 -8.55 10.01 0.60
C LEU A 154 -9.59 10.00 -0.53
N THR A 155 -10.86 9.74 -0.18
CA THR A 155 -11.94 9.44 -1.14
C THR A 155 -12.17 10.55 -2.16
N PHE A 156 -11.96 11.81 -1.78
CA PHE A 156 -12.09 12.98 -2.65
C PHE A 156 -11.08 13.01 -3.82
N LEU A 157 -10.03 12.17 -3.77
CA LEU A 157 -9.04 12.03 -4.85
C LEU A 157 -9.35 10.87 -5.82
N HIS A 158 -10.42 10.12 -5.55
CA HIS A 158 -10.92 9.04 -6.42
C HIS A 158 -9.87 7.98 -6.80
N GLY A 159 -8.90 7.72 -5.91
CA GLY A 159 -7.80 6.79 -6.17
C GLY A 159 -8.24 5.35 -6.45
N LYS A 160 -9.34 4.89 -5.85
CA LYS A 160 -9.90 3.54 -6.08
C LYS A 160 -10.26 3.30 -7.54
N ASP A 161 -10.70 4.34 -8.27
CA ASP A 161 -11.17 4.18 -9.66
C ASP A 161 -10.09 3.62 -10.58
N LYS A 162 -8.82 4.01 -10.35
CA LYS A 162 -7.67 3.50 -11.12
C LYS A 162 -7.35 2.03 -10.83
N LEU A 163 -7.73 1.54 -9.66
CA LEU A 163 -7.34 0.21 -9.17
C LEU A 163 -8.35 -0.87 -9.54
N THR A 164 -9.60 -0.49 -9.82
CA THR A 164 -10.71 -1.42 -10.12
C THR A 164 -10.48 -2.25 -11.38
N SER A 165 -9.63 -1.78 -12.32
CA SER A 165 -9.25 -2.54 -13.51
C SER A 165 -8.40 -3.79 -13.20
N PHE A 166 -7.71 -3.81 -12.05
CA PHE A 166 -6.89 -4.95 -11.60
C PHE A 166 -7.66 -5.87 -10.68
N THR A 167 -8.35 -5.31 -9.70
CA THR A 167 -9.21 -6.04 -8.76
C THR A 167 -10.20 -5.11 -8.07
N THR A 168 -11.35 -5.64 -7.69
CA THR A 168 -12.34 -4.94 -6.84
C THR A 168 -12.11 -5.19 -5.34
N ASP A 169 -11.17 -6.07 -4.98
CA ASP A 169 -10.80 -6.33 -3.57
C ASP A 169 -9.81 -5.26 -3.07
N ILE A 170 -10.36 -4.09 -2.72
CA ILE A 170 -9.60 -2.94 -2.20
C ILE A 170 -10.03 -2.72 -0.75
N VAL A 171 -9.12 -2.99 0.17
CA VAL A 171 -9.36 -2.89 1.62
C VAL A 171 -8.81 -1.58 2.13
N THR A 172 -9.68 -0.76 2.75
CA THR A 172 -9.30 0.46 3.47
C THR A 172 -9.83 0.39 4.90
N LEU A 173 -9.08 0.88 5.88
CA LEU A 173 -9.49 0.83 7.29
C LEU A 173 -10.18 2.10 7.74
N THR A 174 -9.86 3.22 7.11
CA THR A 174 -10.55 4.51 7.33
C THR A 174 -10.57 5.33 6.05
N GLU A 175 -11.53 6.26 5.99
CA GLU A 175 -11.78 7.11 4.82
C GLU A 175 -11.91 8.58 5.27
N TYR A 176 -11.42 9.51 4.42
CA TYR A 176 -11.55 10.96 4.59
C TYR A 176 -12.07 11.62 3.33
#